data_c1d21d9815c3366b2b8512085926f9e9
#
_entry.id   c1d21d9815c3366b2b8512085926f9e9
#
_cell.length_a   1.000
_cell.length_b   1.000
_cell.length_c   1.000
_cell.angle_alpha   90.00
_cell.angle_beta   90.00
_cell.angle_gamma   90.00
#
_symmetry.space_group_name_H-M   'P 1'
#
loop_
_entity.id
_entity.type
_entity.pdbx_description
1 polymer ?
#
loop_
_entity_poly.entity_id
_entity_poly.type
_entity_poly.pdbx_seq_one_letter_code
_entity_poly.pdbx_strand_id
1 'polypeptide(L)'
;MAREYADTLQFTTATDFLHYDGICWNESDEQALAVVQELTDRQLQEAETAEHVAWQKLKQSGGSDVLVGSGAAKAKKLFDAAQLAAFTQYAIAKEYKTFVIKRRDTKYLNSCLQAAKPMLQCKPTELDNNEFLLNTPLGTYYLPDGLCGIHPPTATDKITKVTEVSPGDAGKDLWLSAIDTFFCKDAELIEYVQQIVGLAAIGKVYVEALIIAYGEGRNGKSTFWNVISRVLGTYSGNISADTLTVGCRRNVKPEMAEAKGKRLLIAAELDEGMRLNTSIIKQLCSTDAVFAEKKYKDPFQFIPSHTLVLYTNHLPRVGANDPGTWRRLIVIPFNAHIEGNNDIKNYADYLLKNAGEYVLAWIIEGAQKIIQKKFQLTTPACVREAIGSYRENNDWLGHFLDECCELGEAYQEKSGDFYTAYRNFCNVTGDYVRNSADFYTAIEQAGIMRFRNRQGRFVSEIRLTEKAILN
;
A
#
# COMPACT_ATOMS: atom_id res chain seq x y z
N MET A 1 -22.26 25.68 -4.48
CA MET A 1 -21.64 24.51 -3.84
C MET A 1 -20.47 24.00 -4.68
N ALA A 2 -20.67 23.21 -5.77
CA ALA A 2 -19.56 22.57 -6.50
C ALA A 2 -18.44 23.53 -6.94
N ARG A 3 -18.76 24.74 -7.45
CA ARG A 3 -17.73 25.72 -7.85
C ARG A 3 -16.96 26.34 -6.69
N GLU A 4 -17.60 26.46 -5.55
CA GLU A 4 -17.02 27.09 -4.35
C GLU A 4 -16.14 26.13 -3.56
N TYR A 5 -16.47 24.84 -3.61
CA TYR A 5 -15.78 23.81 -2.84
C TYR A 5 -14.96 22.84 -3.72
N ALA A 6 -14.66 23.22 -4.98
CA ALA A 6 -13.88 22.37 -5.89
C ALA A 6 -12.47 22.04 -5.36
N ASP A 7 -11.88 22.93 -4.55
CA ASP A 7 -10.56 22.75 -3.95
C ASP A 7 -10.57 21.94 -2.63
N THR A 8 -11.78 21.69 -2.09
CA THR A 8 -11.94 20.93 -0.82
C THR A 8 -12.82 19.70 -0.96
N LEU A 9 -13.55 19.55 -2.06
CA LEU A 9 -14.43 18.42 -2.30
C LEU A 9 -14.30 17.93 -3.74
N GLN A 10 -14.03 16.64 -3.90
CA GLN A 10 -13.99 15.94 -5.20
C GLN A 10 -14.83 14.66 -5.14
N PHE A 11 -15.12 14.09 -6.30
CA PHE A 11 -15.85 12.83 -6.44
C PHE A 11 -15.14 11.94 -7.43
N THR A 12 -14.98 10.64 -7.08
CA THR A 12 -14.55 9.62 -8.04
C THR A 12 -15.51 8.45 -8.02
N THR A 13 -15.63 7.75 -9.15
CA THR A 13 -16.43 6.52 -9.24
C THR A 13 -15.85 5.35 -8.44
N ALA A 14 -14.57 5.42 -8.07
CA ALA A 14 -13.86 4.37 -7.34
C ALA A 14 -13.99 4.48 -5.81
N THR A 15 -14.15 5.71 -5.29
CA THR A 15 -14.08 5.99 -3.84
C THR A 15 -15.24 6.79 -3.29
N ASP A 16 -16.16 7.27 -4.14
CA ASP A 16 -17.20 8.25 -3.84
C ASP A 16 -16.61 9.65 -3.55
N PHE A 17 -17.03 10.34 -2.48
CA PHE A 17 -16.55 11.68 -2.19
C PHE A 17 -15.20 11.67 -1.48
N LEU A 18 -14.35 12.62 -1.88
CA LEU A 18 -13.06 12.94 -1.27
C LEU A 18 -13.13 14.35 -0.70
N HIS A 19 -12.70 14.52 0.54
CA HIS A 19 -12.57 15.81 1.21
C HIS A 19 -11.11 16.11 1.51
N TYR A 20 -10.64 17.31 1.17
CA TYR A 20 -9.31 17.81 1.50
C TYR A 20 -9.32 18.46 2.89
N ASP A 21 -8.55 17.90 3.81
CA ASP A 21 -8.49 18.33 5.21
C ASP A 21 -7.45 19.43 5.50
N GLY A 22 -6.77 19.91 4.44
CA GLY A 22 -5.65 20.85 4.56
C GLY A 22 -4.28 20.15 4.44
N ILE A 23 -4.25 18.81 4.50
CA ILE A 23 -3.05 17.99 4.40
C ILE A 23 -3.16 16.99 3.23
N CYS A 24 -4.24 16.22 3.16
CA CYS A 24 -4.47 15.25 2.10
C CYS A 24 -5.96 15.06 1.78
N TRP A 25 -6.24 14.36 0.69
CA TRP A 25 -7.60 13.99 0.28
C TRP A 25 -8.03 12.70 0.98
N ASN A 26 -9.12 12.74 1.74
CA ASN A 26 -9.68 11.61 2.47
C ASN A 26 -11.02 11.17 1.92
N GLU A 27 -11.26 9.87 1.81
CA GLU A 27 -12.58 9.31 1.47
C GLU A 27 -13.52 9.56 2.65
N SER A 28 -14.56 10.40 2.47
CA SER A 28 -15.55 10.61 3.51
C SER A 28 -16.82 11.22 2.95
N ASP A 29 -17.90 10.44 2.95
CA ASP A 29 -19.25 10.92 2.64
C ASP A 29 -19.79 11.82 3.76
N GLU A 30 -19.38 11.60 5.01
CA GLU A 30 -19.74 12.41 6.16
C GLU A 30 -19.18 13.82 6.04
N GLN A 31 -17.92 13.97 5.65
CA GLN A 31 -17.31 15.29 5.43
C GLN A 31 -17.91 15.98 4.21
N ALA A 32 -18.25 15.25 3.16
CA ALA A 32 -18.97 15.81 2.03
C ALA A 32 -20.34 16.37 2.45
N LEU A 33 -21.06 15.68 3.32
CA LEU A 33 -22.32 16.15 3.88
C LEU A 33 -22.11 17.39 4.78
N ALA A 34 -21.05 17.40 5.59
CA ALA A 34 -20.70 18.53 6.44
C ALA A 34 -20.43 19.81 5.65
N VAL A 35 -19.75 19.71 4.49
CA VAL A 35 -19.56 20.84 3.55
C VAL A 35 -20.88 21.42 3.07
N VAL A 36 -21.87 20.58 2.75
CA VAL A 36 -23.20 21.08 2.34
C VAL A 36 -23.94 21.71 3.52
N GLN A 37 -23.79 21.16 4.72
CA GLN A 37 -24.37 21.78 5.94
C GLN A 37 -23.78 23.15 6.19
N GLU A 38 -22.47 23.30 6.13
CA GLU A 38 -21.77 24.58 6.27
C GLU A 38 -22.29 25.63 5.26
N LEU A 39 -22.43 25.22 3.99
CA LEU A 39 -23.01 26.08 2.96
C LEU A 39 -24.40 26.57 3.36
N THR A 40 -25.27 25.67 3.82
CA THR A 40 -26.64 26.04 4.23
C THR A 40 -26.66 26.85 5.53
N ASP A 41 -25.69 26.70 6.42
CA ASP A 41 -25.53 27.54 7.62
C ASP A 41 -25.18 28.98 7.24
N ARG A 42 -24.25 29.18 6.31
CA ARG A 42 -23.92 30.51 5.77
C ARG A 42 -25.12 31.14 5.07
N GLN A 43 -25.85 30.36 4.23
CA GLN A 43 -27.06 30.83 3.58
C GLN A 43 -28.13 31.24 4.59
N LEU A 44 -28.26 30.51 5.71
CA LEU A 44 -29.21 30.87 6.77
C LEU A 44 -28.82 32.18 7.44
N GLN A 45 -27.56 32.39 7.77
CA GLN A 45 -27.04 33.61 8.34
C GLN A 45 -27.26 34.82 7.40
N GLU A 46 -27.02 34.65 6.11
CA GLU A 46 -27.29 35.65 5.10
C GLU A 46 -28.80 35.98 5.03
N ALA A 47 -29.66 34.95 5.04
CA ALA A 47 -31.10 35.12 5.00
C ALA A 47 -31.65 35.81 6.24
N GLU A 48 -31.12 35.50 7.44
CA GLU A 48 -31.47 36.15 8.70
C GLU A 48 -31.05 37.60 8.71
N THR A 49 -29.86 37.90 8.23
CA THR A 49 -29.38 39.28 8.09
C THR A 49 -30.22 40.05 7.12
N ALA A 50 -30.57 39.47 5.95
CA ALA A 50 -31.41 40.12 4.97
C ALA A 50 -32.84 40.41 5.50
N GLU A 51 -33.42 39.42 6.21
CA GLU A 51 -34.74 39.59 6.87
C GLU A 51 -34.69 40.72 7.91
N HIS A 52 -33.64 40.72 8.75
CA HIS A 52 -33.47 41.76 9.76
C HIS A 52 -33.37 43.17 9.14
N VAL A 53 -32.50 43.32 8.14
CA VAL A 53 -32.32 44.62 7.44
C VAL A 53 -33.63 45.05 6.78
N ALA A 54 -34.33 44.15 6.11
CA ALA A 54 -35.61 44.46 5.45
C ALA A 54 -36.70 44.83 6.47
N TRP A 55 -36.72 44.16 7.66
CA TRP A 55 -37.64 44.49 8.73
C TRP A 55 -37.34 45.88 9.33
N GLN A 56 -36.09 46.25 9.50
CA GLN A 56 -35.71 47.60 10.00
C GLN A 56 -36.15 48.69 9.02
N LYS A 57 -36.00 48.48 7.72
CA LYS A 57 -36.51 49.40 6.68
C LYS A 57 -38.01 49.55 6.74
N LEU A 58 -38.76 48.44 6.90
CA LEU A 58 -40.19 48.46 7.06
C LEU A 58 -40.63 49.20 8.33
N LYS A 59 -39.87 49.07 9.44
CA LYS A 59 -40.09 49.79 10.69
C LYS A 59 -39.81 51.28 10.52
N GLN A 60 -38.76 51.67 9.87
CA GLN A 60 -38.42 53.08 9.62
C GLN A 60 -39.46 53.80 8.75
N SER A 61 -40.10 53.05 7.81
CA SER A 61 -41.22 53.60 6.99
C SER A 61 -42.55 53.68 7.75
N GLY A 62 -42.62 53.20 9.01
CA GLY A 62 -43.87 53.08 9.77
C GLY A 62 -44.79 51.93 9.29
N GLY A 63 -44.34 51.14 8.31
CA GLY A 63 -45.15 50.03 7.78
C GLY A 63 -45.29 48.85 8.74
N SER A 64 -44.35 48.70 9.70
CA SER A 64 -44.38 47.62 10.72
C SER A 64 -45.66 47.70 11.57
N ASP A 65 -46.06 48.88 12.00
CA ASP A 65 -47.23 49.08 12.86
C ASP A 65 -48.53 48.76 12.15
N VAL A 66 -48.64 49.15 10.83
CA VAL A 66 -49.75 48.82 9.96
C VAL A 66 -49.82 47.31 9.74
N LEU A 67 -48.64 46.63 9.59
CA LEU A 67 -48.58 45.18 9.38
C LEU A 67 -49.03 44.41 10.62
N VAL A 68 -48.58 44.80 11.81
CA VAL A 68 -48.94 44.16 13.08
C VAL A 68 -50.42 44.41 13.40
N GLY A 69 -50.97 45.61 13.15
CA GLY A 69 -52.34 45.95 13.46
C GLY A 69 -53.39 45.33 12.53
N SER A 70 -53.04 45.05 11.28
CA SER A 70 -54.07 44.63 10.29
C SER A 70 -53.79 43.27 9.60
N GLY A 71 -52.60 42.69 9.80
CA GLY A 71 -52.12 41.47 9.07
C GLY A 71 -51.80 41.77 7.61
N ALA A 72 -50.97 40.87 6.99
CA ALA A 72 -50.32 41.11 5.72
C ALA A 72 -51.27 41.43 4.54
N ALA A 73 -52.43 40.75 4.44
CA ALA A 73 -53.37 40.94 3.35
C ALA A 73 -54.11 42.29 3.39
N LYS A 74 -54.44 42.79 4.60
CA LYS A 74 -55.06 44.11 4.81
C LYS A 74 -54.01 45.22 4.76
N ALA A 75 -52.85 45.00 5.35
CA ALA A 75 -51.74 45.96 5.38
C ALA A 75 -51.32 46.38 3.95
N LYS A 76 -51.25 45.47 2.99
CA LYS A 76 -50.93 45.75 1.58
C LYS A 76 -51.84 46.82 0.97
N LYS A 77 -53.10 46.89 1.39
CA LYS A 77 -54.10 47.88 0.89
C LYS A 77 -53.98 49.24 1.59
N LEU A 78 -53.32 49.28 2.74
CA LEU A 78 -53.17 50.46 3.56
C LEU A 78 -51.80 51.15 3.44
N PHE A 79 -50.84 50.46 2.84
CA PHE A 79 -49.48 50.99 2.65
C PHE A 79 -49.43 52.10 1.61
N ASP A 80 -48.66 53.12 1.89
CA ASP A 80 -48.16 54.02 0.86
C ASP A 80 -47.10 53.37 -0.03
N ALA A 81 -46.63 54.10 -1.04
CA ALA A 81 -45.66 53.56 -2.01
C ALA A 81 -44.31 53.13 -1.33
N ALA A 82 -43.84 53.88 -0.35
CA ALA A 82 -42.56 53.59 0.37
C ALA A 82 -42.72 52.38 1.30
N GLN A 83 -43.83 52.33 2.03
CA GLN A 83 -44.19 51.19 2.89
C GLN A 83 -44.42 49.91 2.10
N LEU A 84 -45.06 49.99 0.92
CA LEU A 84 -45.28 48.84 0.05
C LEU A 84 -43.95 48.31 -0.49
N ALA A 85 -43.03 49.18 -0.90
CA ALA A 85 -41.71 48.79 -1.36
C ALA A 85 -40.89 48.09 -0.23
N ALA A 86 -40.90 48.67 0.97
CA ALA A 86 -40.22 48.07 2.13
C ALA A 86 -40.84 46.73 2.55
N PHE A 87 -42.17 46.61 2.51
CA PHE A 87 -42.87 45.36 2.79
C PHE A 87 -42.56 44.28 1.75
N THR A 88 -42.47 44.65 0.46
CA THR A 88 -42.12 43.70 -0.62
C THR A 88 -40.70 43.13 -0.36
N GLN A 89 -39.74 43.99 0.00
CA GLN A 89 -38.40 43.55 0.36
C GLN A 89 -38.42 42.58 1.54
N TYR A 90 -39.12 42.90 2.61
CA TYR A 90 -39.31 42.05 3.76
C TYR A 90 -39.96 40.70 3.43
N ALA A 91 -41.00 40.71 2.62
CA ALA A 91 -41.68 39.48 2.20
C ALA A 91 -40.75 38.57 1.41
N ILE A 92 -39.93 39.12 0.49
CA ILE A 92 -38.92 38.37 -0.27
C ILE A 92 -37.86 37.78 0.67
N ALA A 93 -37.34 38.57 1.58
CA ALA A 93 -36.32 38.10 2.56
C ALA A 93 -36.86 36.98 3.46
N LYS A 94 -38.09 37.09 3.93
CA LYS A 94 -38.76 36.07 4.73
C LYS A 94 -39.03 34.78 3.94
N GLU A 95 -39.44 34.91 2.69
CA GLU A 95 -39.64 33.75 1.79
C GLU A 95 -38.30 33.05 1.54
N TYR A 96 -37.25 33.81 1.27
CA TYR A 96 -35.88 33.27 1.12
C TYR A 96 -35.41 32.53 2.39
N LYS A 97 -35.60 33.09 3.57
CA LYS A 97 -35.30 32.41 4.83
C LYS A 97 -36.06 31.08 4.95
N THR A 98 -37.34 31.09 4.66
CA THR A 98 -38.16 29.87 4.70
C THR A 98 -37.68 28.83 3.71
N PHE A 99 -37.28 29.25 2.50
CA PHE A 99 -36.67 28.38 1.51
C PHE A 99 -35.36 27.77 2.02
N VAL A 100 -34.43 28.55 2.61
CA VAL A 100 -33.18 28.10 3.15
C VAL A 100 -33.36 27.09 4.30
N ILE A 101 -34.27 27.40 5.25
CA ILE A 101 -34.60 26.48 6.35
C ILE A 101 -35.06 25.12 5.80
N LYS A 102 -35.92 25.10 4.80
CA LYS A 102 -36.38 23.85 4.18
C LYS A 102 -35.24 23.08 3.51
N ARG A 103 -34.25 23.78 2.93
CA ARG A 103 -33.11 23.14 2.25
C ARG A 103 -32.11 22.49 3.21
N ARG A 104 -32.24 22.69 4.50
CA ARG A 104 -31.40 22.06 5.57
C ARG A 104 -31.85 20.64 5.92
N ASP A 105 -33.00 20.18 5.41
CA ASP A 105 -33.40 18.78 5.58
C ASP A 105 -32.44 17.84 4.85
N THR A 106 -32.09 16.73 5.46
CA THR A 106 -31.14 15.70 4.94
C THR A 106 -31.43 15.28 3.52
N LYS A 107 -32.73 15.21 3.13
CA LYS A 107 -33.14 14.89 1.76
C LYS A 107 -32.55 15.87 0.75
N TYR A 108 -32.62 17.17 1.02
CA TYR A 108 -32.14 18.20 0.10
C TYR A 108 -30.62 18.32 0.11
N LEU A 109 -29.97 18.10 1.27
CA LEU A 109 -28.52 18.05 1.39
C LEU A 109 -27.96 16.92 0.51
N ASN A 110 -28.51 15.70 0.63
CA ASN A 110 -28.13 14.57 -0.21
C ASN A 110 -28.42 14.81 -1.70
N SER A 111 -29.56 15.44 -2.04
CA SER A 111 -29.86 15.78 -3.43
C SER A 111 -28.84 16.78 -3.99
N CYS A 112 -28.39 17.74 -3.19
CA CYS A 112 -27.32 18.67 -3.57
C CYS A 112 -26.01 17.95 -3.89
N LEU A 113 -25.57 17.00 -3.02
CA LEU A 113 -24.41 16.18 -3.26
C LEU A 113 -24.53 15.34 -4.54
N GLN A 114 -25.65 14.68 -4.74
CA GLN A 114 -25.85 13.87 -5.96
C GLN A 114 -25.79 14.74 -7.23
N ALA A 115 -26.41 15.92 -7.21
CA ALA A 115 -26.37 16.86 -8.33
C ALA A 115 -24.94 17.45 -8.55
N ALA A 116 -24.12 17.52 -7.52
CA ALA A 116 -22.75 18.05 -7.60
C ALA A 116 -21.75 17.03 -8.15
N LYS A 117 -22.01 15.72 -8.07
CA LYS A 117 -21.08 14.65 -8.51
C LYS A 117 -20.46 14.91 -9.89
N PRO A 118 -21.23 15.20 -10.95
CA PRO A 118 -20.64 15.41 -12.28
C PRO A 118 -19.71 16.63 -12.36
N MET A 119 -19.94 17.63 -11.49
CA MET A 119 -19.13 18.87 -11.46
C MET A 119 -17.87 18.74 -10.63
N LEU A 120 -17.83 17.80 -9.68
CA LEU A 120 -16.71 17.51 -8.77
C LEU A 120 -15.93 16.28 -9.22
N GLN A 121 -16.31 15.66 -10.32
CA GLN A 121 -15.71 14.42 -10.79
C GLN A 121 -14.26 14.61 -11.19
N CYS A 122 -13.37 13.82 -10.57
CA CYS A 122 -12.00 13.62 -10.99
C CYS A 122 -11.76 12.14 -11.35
N LYS A 123 -10.76 11.89 -12.19
CA LYS A 123 -10.38 10.52 -12.55
C LYS A 123 -9.59 9.89 -11.42
N PRO A 124 -9.82 8.60 -11.06
CA PRO A 124 -9.03 7.91 -10.06
C PRO A 124 -7.52 7.89 -10.35
N THR A 125 -7.12 8.02 -11.63
CA THR A 125 -5.73 8.08 -12.08
C THR A 125 -5.07 9.45 -11.86
N GLU A 126 -5.83 10.47 -11.49
CA GLU A 126 -5.30 11.79 -11.16
C GLU A 126 -4.85 11.87 -9.70
N LEU A 127 -5.34 10.93 -8.86
CA LEU A 127 -4.98 10.84 -7.44
C LEU A 127 -3.65 10.11 -7.29
N ASP A 128 -2.78 10.62 -6.40
CA ASP A 128 -1.45 10.07 -6.10
C ASP A 128 -0.57 9.88 -7.35
N ASN A 129 -0.76 10.72 -8.38
CA ASN A 129 -0.14 10.54 -9.70
C ASN A 129 1.34 10.89 -9.75
N ASN A 130 1.82 11.80 -8.88
CA ASN A 130 3.23 12.13 -8.84
C ASN A 130 3.96 11.19 -7.87
N GLU A 131 4.70 10.23 -8.44
CA GLU A 131 5.42 9.21 -7.69
C GLU A 131 6.53 9.75 -6.78
N PHE A 132 7.01 10.97 -7.02
CA PHE A 132 8.10 11.60 -6.25
C PHE A 132 7.63 12.54 -5.14
N LEU A 133 6.33 12.80 -5.02
CA LEU A 133 5.81 13.58 -3.92
C LEU A 133 5.50 12.69 -2.71
N LEU A 134 6.08 13.01 -1.57
CA LEU A 134 5.80 12.36 -0.27
C LEU A 134 5.18 13.39 0.67
N ASN A 135 3.92 13.20 1.03
CA ASN A 135 3.20 14.12 1.89
C ASN A 135 3.38 13.77 3.37
N THR A 136 3.62 14.80 4.19
CA THR A 136 3.80 14.69 5.63
C THR A 136 2.89 15.70 6.34
N PRO A 137 2.68 15.60 7.66
CA PRO A 137 1.84 16.55 8.40
C PRO A 137 2.24 18.03 8.25
N LEU A 138 3.53 18.33 8.04
CA LEU A 138 4.03 19.71 7.95
C LEU A 138 4.36 20.17 6.53
N GLY A 139 4.39 19.28 5.55
CA GLY A 139 4.72 19.63 4.17
C GLY A 139 4.83 18.43 3.24
N THR A 140 4.81 18.70 1.95
CA THR A 140 5.02 17.71 0.88
C THR A 140 6.45 17.81 0.38
N TYR A 141 7.15 16.69 0.30
CA TYR A 141 8.54 16.59 -0.12
C TYR A 141 8.65 16.07 -1.56
N TYR A 142 9.42 16.76 -2.39
CA TYR A 142 9.84 16.27 -3.68
C TYR A 142 11.12 15.46 -3.53
N LEU A 143 11.01 14.14 -3.55
CA LEU A 143 12.08 13.20 -3.19
C LEU A 143 13.40 13.34 -3.96
N PRO A 144 13.42 13.73 -5.26
CA PRO A 144 14.69 14.03 -5.95
C PRO A 144 15.54 15.12 -5.30
N ASP A 145 14.90 16.11 -4.66
CA ASP A 145 15.57 17.21 -3.95
C ASP A 145 15.83 16.86 -2.47
N GLY A 146 15.41 15.67 -2.03
CA GLY A 146 15.61 15.20 -0.65
C GLY A 146 14.89 16.08 0.37
N LEU A 147 15.54 16.33 1.51
CA LEU A 147 14.97 17.13 2.60
C LEU A 147 14.82 18.62 2.25
N CYS A 148 15.48 19.11 1.19
CA CYS A 148 15.35 20.49 0.72
C CYS A 148 14.11 20.71 -0.17
N GLY A 149 13.52 19.63 -0.68
CA GLY A 149 12.41 19.70 -1.64
C GLY A 149 11.03 19.85 -1.00
N ILE A 150 10.90 20.62 0.09
CA ILE A 150 9.64 20.82 0.81
C ILE A 150 8.81 21.97 0.25
N HIS A 151 7.50 21.76 0.13
CA HIS A 151 6.50 22.82 -0.04
C HIS A 151 5.27 22.57 0.85
N PRO A 152 4.43 23.60 1.12
CA PRO A 152 3.18 23.38 1.87
C PRO A 152 2.27 22.36 1.18
N PRO A 153 1.50 21.55 1.92
CA PRO A 153 0.51 20.65 1.33
C PRO A 153 -0.51 21.45 0.51
N THR A 154 -0.87 20.98 -0.66
CA THR A 154 -1.86 21.63 -1.52
C THR A 154 -2.89 20.64 -2.05
N ALA A 155 -4.15 21.09 -2.21
CA ALA A 155 -5.21 20.28 -2.80
C ALA A 155 -4.88 19.89 -4.26
N THR A 156 -4.06 20.70 -4.96
CA THR A 156 -3.67 20.47 -6.35
C THR A 156 -2.72 19.29 -6.54
N ASP A 157 -1.99 18.88 -5.49
CA ASP A 157 -1.12 17.71 -5.51
C ASP A 157 -1.93 16.40 -5.60
N LYS A 158 -3.23 16.46 -5.27
CA LYS A 158 -4.17 15.33 -5.31
C LYS A 158 -3.67 14.09 -4.56
N ILE A 159 -2.95 14.31 -3.45
CA ILE A 159 -2.40 13.22 -2.63
C ILE A 159 -3.44 12.76 -1.62
N THR A 160 -3.63 11.43 -1.53
CA THR A 160 -4.57 10.76 -0.62
C THR A 160 -3.89 10.11 0.58
N LYS A 161 -2.59 10.27 0.71
CA LYS A 161 -1.76 9.61 1.73
C LYS A 161 -0.94 10.63 2.50
N VAL A 162 -0.57 10.25 3.74
CA VAL A 162 0.26 11.08 4.61
C VAL A 162 1.11 10.17 5.50
N THR A 163 2.33 10.58 5.81
CA THR A 163 3.19 9.92 6.80
C THR A 163 2.71 10.22 8.22
N GLU A 164 3.09 9.38 9.19
CA GLU A 164 2.71 9.60 10.60
C GLU A 164 3.40 10.80 11.22
N VAL A 165 4.62 11.08 10.78
CA VAL A 165 5.47 12.17 11.28
C VAL A 165 6.04 12.98 10.12
N SER A 166 6.56 14.17 10.41
CA SER A 166 7.39 14.93 9.48
C SER A 166 8.86 14.64 9.72
N PRO A 167 9.75 14.77 8.70
CA PRO A 167 11.17 14.50 8.88
C PRO A 167 11.84 15.58 9.75
N GLY A 168 12.82 15.15 10.54
CA GLY A 168 13.61 16.00 11.42
C GLY A 168 14.85 15.30 11.94
N ASP A 169 15.62 15.96 12.83
CA ASP A 169 16.86 15.41 13.40
C ASP A 169 16.65 14.71 14.75
N ALA A 170 15.43 14.78 15.32
CA ALA A 170 15.14 14.20 16.62
C ALA A 170 15.34 12.68 16.63
N GLY A 171 16.16 12.19 17.57
CA GLY A 171 16.44 10.76 17.75
C GLY A 171 17.44 10.17 16.76
N LYS A 172 18.25 10.98 16.08
CA LYS A 172 19.27 10.55 15.13
C LYS A 172 20.17 9.46 15.70
N ASP A 173 20.83 9.72 16.83
CA ASP A 173 21.77 8.77 17.44
C ASP A 173 21.07 7.49 17.89
N LEU A 174 19.83 7.60 18.35
CA LEU A 174 19.01 6.45 18.73
C LEU A 174 18.73 5.54 17.52
N TRP A 175 18.30 6.12 16.38
CA TRP A 175 18.05 5.35 15.17
C TRP A 175 19.32 4.73 14.61
N LEU A 176 20.41 5.50 14.51
CA LEU A 176 21.69 5.01 14.01
C LEU A 176 22.22 3.85 14.88
N SER A 177 22.13 3.96 16.19
CA SER A 177 22.48 2.86 17.10
C SER A 177 21.60 1.62 16.91
N ALA A 178 20.30 1.80 16.65
CA ALA A 178 19.38 0.70 16.41
C ALA A 178 19.73 -0.05 15.13
N ILE A 179 19.92 0.66 13.99
CA ILE A 179 20.29 0.03 12.72
C ILE A 179 21.68 -0.62 12.75
N ASP A 180 22.65 -0.01 13.46
CA ASP A 180 23.95 -0.63 13.72
C ASP A 180 23.80 -1.98 14.44
N THR A 181 22.88 -2.05 15.40
CA THR A 181 22.58 -3.30 16.11
C THR A 181 21.90 -4.31 15.19
N PHE A 182 20.87 -3.91 14.45
CA PHE A 182 20.09 -4.82 13.57
C PHE A 182 20.93 -5.42 12.44
N PHE A 183 21.87 -4.63 11.89
CA PHE A 183 22.69 -5.02 10.76
C PHE A 183 24.17 -5.30 11.13
N CYS A 184 24.46 -5.53 12.42
CA CYS A 184 25.79 -5.89 12.91
C CYS A 184 26.89 -4.91 12.47
N LYS A 185 26.56 -3.61 12.34
CA LYS A 185 27.46 -2.52 11.86
C LYS A 185 28.00 -2.73 10.44
N ASP A 186 27.35 -3.54 9.62
CA ASP A 186 27.69 -3.70 8.20
C ASP A 186 27.24 -2.45 7.43
N ALA A 187 28.16 -1.55 7.15
CA ALA A 187 27.88 -0.27 6.50
C ALA A 187 27.35 -0.44 5.07
N GLU A 188 27.82 -1.44 4.31
CA GLU A 188 27.33 -1.70 2.95
C GLU A 188 25.88 -2.21 3.00
N LEU A 189 25.57 -3.09 3.93
CA LEU A 189 24.20 -3.59 4.12
C LEU A 189 23.28 -2.49 4.61
N ILE A 190 23.70 -1.63 5.54
CA ILE A 190 22.92 -0.49 6.03
C ILE A 190 22.60 0.49 4.88
N GLU A 191 23.58 0.85 4.05
CA GLU A 191 23.36 1.71 2.89
C GLU A 191 22.40 1.07 1.87
N TYR A 192 22.58 -0.22 1.62
CA TYR A 192 21.72 -0.99 0.73
C TYR A 192 20.27 -1.02 1.22
N VAL A 193 20.06 -1.30 2.51
CA VAL A 193 18.73 -1.32 3.13
C VAL A 193 18.12 0.08 3.15
N GLN A 194 18.90 1.15 3.38
CA GLN A 194 18.42 2.52 3.28
C GLN A 194 17.85 2.83 1.88
N GLN A 195 18.53 2.38 0.82
CA GLN A 195 18.04 2.57 -0.55
C GLN A 195 16.78 1.76 -0.83
N ILE A 196 16.68 0.53 -0.31
CA ILE A 196 15.45 -0.30 -0.43
C ILE A 196 14.28 0.36 0.29
N VAL A 197 14.50 0.87 1.51
CA VAL A 197 13.45 1.59 2.26
C VAL A 197 13.13 2.92 1.56
N GLY A 198 14.10 3.56 0.92
CA GLY A 198 13.89 4.73 0.07
C GLY A 198 12.96 4.44 -1.11
N LEU A 199 13.06 3.25 -1.75
CA LEU A 199 12.10 2.84 -2.78
C LEU A 199 10.67 2.77 -2.24
N ALA A 200 10.49 2.39 -0.96
CA ALA A 200 9.19 2.37 -0.30
C ALA A 200 8.61 3.78 0.01
N ALA A 201 9.34 4.84 -0.23
CA ALA A 201 8.83 6.21 -0.21
C ALA A 201 8.37 6.69 -1.60
N ILE A 202 8.71 5.97 -2.67
CA ILE A 202 8.43 6.34 -4.07
C ILE A 202 7.14 5.65 -4.52
N GLY A 203 6.26 6.39 -5.17
CA GLY A 203 4.92 5.92 -5.60
C GLY A 203 4.92 5.13 -6.91
N LYS A 204 6.01 4.41 -7.23
CA LYS A 204 6.14 3.60 -8.43
C LYS A 204 7.14 2.47 -8.23
N VAL A 205 6.88 1.32 -8.83
CA VAL A 205 7.81 0.19 -8.82
C VAL A 205 8.91 0.44 -9.85
N TYR A 206 10.13 0.65 -9.38
CA TYR A 206 11.34 0.74 -10.21
C TYR A 206 12.21 -0.50 -10.09
N VAL A 207 12.10 -1.21 -8.97
CA VAL A 207 12.79 -2.48 -8.74
C VAL A 207 11.72 -3.54 -8.50
N GLU A 208 11.56 -4.44 -9.46
CA GLU A 208 10.58 -5.53 -9.42
C GLU A 208 11.07 -6.64 -8.48
N ALA A 209 10.93 -6.45 -7.15
CA ALA A 209 11.44 -7.40 -6.19
C ALA A 209 10.49 -7.65 -5.00
N LEU A 210 10.51 -8.88 -4.50
CA LEU A 210 10.08 -9.24 -3.16
C LEU A 210 11.29 -9.19 -2.24
N ILE A 211 11.25 -8.30 -1.27
CA ILE A 211 12.28 -8.19 -0.24
C ILE A 211 11.97 -9.18 0.86
N ILE A 212 12.82 -10.16 1.06
CA ILE A 212 12.70 -11.17 2.12
C ILE A 212 13.68 -10.80 3.24
N ALA A 213 13.15 -10.27 4.34
CA ALA A 213 13.93 -10.05 5.56
C ALA A 213 13.95 -11.35 6.37
N TYR A 214 15.10 -12.02 6.41
CA TYR A 214 15.27 -13.36 6.97
C TYR A 214 16.18 -13.38 8.18
N GLY A 215 15.88 -14.24 9.17
CA GLY A 215 16.72 -14.49 10.34
C GLY A 215 15.97 -15.26 11.42
N GLU A 216 16.69 -15.96 12.29
CA GLU A 216 16.19 -16.98 13.24
C GLU A 216 15.38 -16.44 14.44
N GLY A 217 15.10 -15.16 14.51
CA GLY A 217 14.41 -14.53 15.64
C GLY A 217 15.34 -13.69 16.52
N ARG A 218 14.75 -12.84 17.39
CA ARG A 218 15.48 -11.90 18.28
C ARG A 218 16.59 -11.09 17.59
N ASN A 219 16.35 -10.67 16.36
CA ASN A 219 17.33 -10.00 15.50
C ASN A 219 16.86 -8.60 15.03
N GLY A 220 15.74 -8.13 15.56
CA GLY A 220 15.23 -6.80 15.27
C GLY A 220 14.48 -6.64 13.94
N LYS A 221 14.31 -7.69 13.11
CA LYS A 221 13.65 -7.58 11.79
C LYS A 221 12.20 -7.07 11.86
N SER A 222 11.38 -7.62 12.76
CA SER A 222 10.00 -7.13 12.94
C SER A 222 9.96 -5.71 13.52
N THR A 223 10.86 -5.40 14.46
CA THR A 223 11.01 -4.04 15.03
C THR A 223 11.33 -3.04 13.93
N PHE A 224 12.34 -3.32 13.10
CA PHE A 224 12.76 -2.46 11.99
C PHE A 224 11.61 -2.18 11.02
N TRP A 225 10.98 -3.22 10.46
CA TRP A 225 9.92 -3.05 9.48
C TRP A 225 8.66 -2.43 10.05
N ASN A 226 8.33 -2.70 11.33
CA ASN A 226 7.20 -2.04 12.00
C ASN A 226 7.44 -0.53 12.19
N VAL A 227 8.66 -0.11 12.53
CA VAL A 227 8.99 1.33 12.63
C VAL A 227 8.85 1.99 11.25
N ILE A 228 9.47 1.41 10.21
CA ILE A 228 9.37 1.93 8.84
C ILE A 228 7.91 2.03 8.38
N SER A 229 7.12 0.97 8.58
CA SER A 229 5.70 0.93 8.22
C SER A 229 4.90 2.04 8.91
N ARG A 230 5.09 2.21 10.20
CA ARG A 230 4.36 3.21 10.99
C ARG A 230 4.78 4.64 10.66
N VAL A 231 6.07 4.88 10.46
CA VAL A 231 6.58 6.20 10.03
C VAL A 231 5.99 6.59 8.67
N LEU A 232 5.89 5.65 7.73
CA LEU A 232 5.26 5.88 6.43
C LEU A 232 3.73 6.09 6.52
N GLY A 233 3.11 5.83 7.66
CA GLY A 233 1.70 6.12 7.92
C GLY A 233 0.77 5.47 6.91
N THR A 234 -0.09 6.26 6.28
CA THR A 234 -1.08 5.75 5.33
C THR A 234 -0.48 5.26 4.00
N TYR A 235 0.79 5.55 3.72
CA TYR A 235 1.52 4.97 2.58
C TYR A 235 1.86 3.49 2.77
N SER A 236 1.87 2.99 4.01
CA SER A 236 2.12 1.59 4.32
C SER A 236 0.82 0.79 4.44
N GLY A 237 0.91 -0.51 4.21
CA GLY A 237 -0.18 -1.47 4.41
C GLY A 237 0.35 -2.87 4.68
N ASN A 238 -0.53 -3.73 5.20
CA ASN A 238 -0.22 -5.13 5.46
C ASN A 238 -1.05 -6.03 4.55
N ILE A 239 -0.44 -7.14 4.14
CA ILE A 239 -1.14 -8.25 3.49
C ILE A 239 -0.88 -9.54 4.26
N SER A 240 -1.81 -10.49 4.17
CA SER A 240 -1.58 -11.81 4.75
C SER A 240 -0.43 -12.50 4.00
N ALA A 241 0.52 -13.08 4.74
CA ALA A 241 1.61 -13.85 4.14
C ALA A 241 1.10 -15.06 3.30
N ASP A 242 -0.05 -15.64 3.68
CA ASP A 242 -0.72 -16.68 2.91
C ASP A 242 -1.01 -16.24 1.46
N THR A 243 -1.28 -14.95 1.25
CA THR A 243 -1.52 -14.40 -0.11
C THR A 243 -0.35 -14.63 -1.04
N LEU A 244 0.87 -14.68 -0.48
CA LEU A 244 2.10 -14.94 -1.24
C LEU A 244 2.37 -16.42 -1.46
N THR A 245 1.52 -17.34 -0.96
CA THR A 245 1.78 -18.79 -0.96
C THR A 245 0.85 -19.56 -1.89
N VAL A 246 1.32 -20.75 -2.32
CA VAL A 246 0.50 -21.72 -3.05
C VAL A 246 -0.49 -22.36 -2.08
N GLY A 247 -1.77 -22.39 -2.47
CA GLY A 247 -2.82 -22.98 -1.65
C GLY A 247 -3.59 -21.98 -0.80
N CYS A 248 -3.33 -20.70 -0.93
CA CYS A 248 -4.20 -19.66 -0.37
C CYS A 248 -5.64 -19.86 -0.88
N ARG A 249 -6.56 -20.25 0.03
CA ARG A 249 -7.98 -20.48 -0.28
C ARG A 249 -8.83 -19.22 -0.15
N ARG A 250 -8.24 -18.12 0.33
CA ARG A 250 -8.94 -16.86 0.51
C ARG A 250 -9.13 -16.16 -0.82
N ASN A 251 -10.22 -15.38 -0.93
CA ASN A 251 -10.33 -14.42 -2.01
C ASN A 251 -9.34 -13.26 -1.74
N VAL A 252 -8.24 -13.22 -2.48
CA VAL A 252 -7.19 -12.20 -2.32
C VAL A 252 -7.55 -10.85 -2.94
N LYS A 253 -8.62 -10.77 -3.73
CA LYS A 253 -9.01 -9.53 -4.42
C LYS A 253 -9.28 -8.34 -3.48
N PRO A 254 -9.92 -8.50 -2.31
CA PRO A 254 -10.08 -7.41 -1.35
C PRO A 254 -8.75 -6.91 -0.77
N GLU A 255 -7.79 -7.81 -0.47
CA GLU A 255 -6.46 -7.43 0.00
C GLU A 255 -5.68 -6.67 -1.09
N MET A 256 -5.83 -7.10 -2.36
CA MET A 256 -5.29 -6.36 -3.50
C MET A 256 -5.88 -4.96 -3.63
N ALA A 257 -7.17 -4.79 -3.30
CA ALA A 257 -7.80 -3.48 -3.34
C ALA A 257 -7.22 -2.50 -2.30
N GLU A 258 -6.82 -3.01 -1.13
CA GLU A 258 -6.15 -2.22 -0.08
C GLU A 258 -4.72 -1.82 -0.47
N ALA A 259 -4.09 -2.55 -1.41
CA ALA A 259 -2.75 -2.24 -1.91
C ALA A 259 -2.71 -0.98 -2.81
N LYS A 260 -3.86 -0.51 -3.31
CA LYS A 260 -3.92 0.68 -4.17
C LYS A 260 -3.36 1.92 -3.46
N GLY A 261 -2.39 2.59 -4.10
CA GLY A 261 -1.76 3.80 -3.58
C GLY A 261 -0.83 3.59 -2.39
N LYS A 262 -0.64 2.34 -1.94
CA LYS A 262 0.38 2.01 -0.96
C LYS A 262 1.76 2.03 -1.62
N ARG A 263 2.78 2.43 -0.84
CA ARG A 263 4.19 2.46 -1.24
C ARG A 263 5.03 1.40 -0.54
N LEU A 264 4.52 0.88 0.58
CA LEU A 264 5.08 -0.25 1.30
C LEU A 264 3.97 -1.25 1.60
N LEU A 265 4.15 -2.51 1.20
CA LEU A 265 3.31 -3.62 1.62
C LEU A 265 4.14 -4.63 2.40
N ILE A 266 3.68 -4.98 3.58
CA ILE A 266 4.35 -5.93 4.46
C ILE A 266 3.51 -7.18 4.61
N ALA A 267 4.12 -8.33 4.34
CA ALA A 267 3.66 -9.65 4.73
C ALA A 267 4.52 -10.14 5.90
N ALA A 268 3.90 -10.68 6.92
CA ALA A 268 4.59 -11.11 8.13
C ALA A 268 4.40 -12.59 8.36
N GLU A 269 5.50 -13.26 8.68
CA GLU A 269 5.60 -14.63 9.18
C GLU A 269 4.94 -15.68 8.28
N LEU A 270 5.75 -16.56 7.74
CA LEU A 270 5.32 -17.77 7.05
C LEU A 270 5.63 -18.98 7.89
N ASP A 271 4.73 -19.94 7.89
CA ASP A 271 4.99 -21.25 8.46
C ASP A 271 6.11 -21.96 7.69
N GLU A 272 6.81 -22.85 8.38
CA GLU A 272 7.85 -23.67 7.77
C GLU A 272 7.31 -24.51 6.62
N GLY A 273 8.10 -24.65 5.55
CA GLY A 273 7.76 -25.45 4.38
C GLY A 273 6.75 -24.83 3.41
N MET A 274 6.24 -23.65 3.68
CA MET A 274 5.33 -22.94 2.76
C MET A 274 6.02 -22.63 1.44
N ARG A 275 5.26 -22.70 0.33
CA ARG A 275 5.76 -22.48 -1.04
C ARG A 275 5.22 -21.16 -1.60
N LEU A 276 6.10 -20.35 -2.19
CA LEU A 276 5.71 -19.10 -2.84
C LEU A 276 4.83 -19.31 -4.07
N ASN A 277 3.81 -18.50 -4.19
CA ASN A 277 3.02 -18.38 -5.41
C ASN A 277 3.71 -17.39 -6.37
N THR A 278 4.48 -17.94 -7.30
CA THR A 278 5.29 -17.15 -8.24
C THR A 278 4.46 -16.22 -9.11
N SER A 279 3.22 -16.60 -9.46
CA SER A 279 2.31 -15.76 -10.24
C SER A 279 1.87 -14.51 -9.45
N ILE A 280 1.47 -14.68 -8.19
CA ILE A 280 1.07 -13.57 -7.32
C ILE A 280 2.25 -12.63 -7.07
N ILE A 281 3.44 -13.18 -6.80
CA ILE A 281 4.64 -12.37 -6.58
C ILE A 281 4.98 -11.55 -7.84
N LYS A 282 4.99 -12.21 -9.01
CA LYS A 282 5.23 -11.50 -10.28
C LYS A 282 4.21 -10.38 -10.50
N GLN A 283 2.94 -10.62 -10.16
CA GLN A 283 1.88 -9.64 -10.29
C GLN A 283 2.04 -8.46 -9.32
N LEU A 284 2.32 -8.73 -8.02
CA LEU A 284 2.47 -7.69 -6.99
C LEU A 284 3.75 -6.87 -7.14
N CYS A 285 4.83 -7.44 -7.69
CA CYS A 285 6.09 -6.74 -7.90
C CYS A 285 6.23 -6.15 -9.32
N SER A 286 5.20 -6.25 -10.18
CA SER A 286 5.29 -5.79 -11.57
C SER A 286 4.82 -4.34 -11.73
N THR A 287 5.07 -3.81 -12.92
CA THR A 287 4.52 -2.53 -13.40
C THR A 287 3.24 -2.72 -14.21
N ASP A 288 2.72 -3.94 -14.29
CA ASP A 288 1.48 -4.26 -15.00
C ASP A 288 0.25 -3.96 -14.16
N ALA A 289 -0.87 -3.68 -14.82
CA ALA A 289 -2.12 -3.43 -14.13
C ALA A 289 -2.65 -4.70 -13.44
N VAL A 290 -3.02 -4.56 -12.17
CA VAL A 290 -3.58 -5.61 -11.32
C VAL A 290 -5.07 -5.39 -11.15
N PHE A 291 -5.85 -6.48 -11.26
CA PHE A 291 -7.27 -6.47 -10.96
C PHE A 291 -7.51 -6.60 -9.45
N ALA A 292 -8.36 -5.72 -8.93
CA ALA A 292 -8.80 -5.72 -7.55
C ALA A 292 -10.30 -5.47 -7.45
N GLU A 293 -10.90 -5.86 -6.34
CA GLU A 293 -12.32 -5.74 -6.09
C GLU A 293 -12.56 -5.43 -4.61
N LYS A 294 -13.11 -4.25 -4.32
CA LYS A 294 -13.62 -3.95 -2.98
C LYS A 294 -14.96 -4.68 -2.78
N LYS A 295 -15.21 -5.16 -1.57
CA LYS A 295 -16.47 -5.84 -1.25
C LYS A 295 -17.68 -4.92 -1.56
N TYR A 296 -18.61 -5.41 -2.36
CA TYR A 296 -19.80 -4.69 -2.80
C TYR A 296 -19.56 -3.46 -3.69
N LYS A 297 -18.39 -3.33 -4.33
CA LYS A 297 -18.10 -2.29 -5.33
C LYS A 297 -17.64 -2.93 -6.63
N ASP A 298 -17.68 -2.14 -7.71
CA ASP A 298 -17.24 -2.59 -9.03
C ASP A 298 -15.73 -2.93 -9.02
N PRO A 299 -15.32 -3.98 -9.75
CA PRO A 299 -13.92 -4.30 -9.95
C PRO A 299 -13.17 -3.14 -10.62
N PHE A 300 -11.93 -2.93 -10.24
CA PHE A 300 -11.08 -1.92 -10.83
C PHE A 300 -9.66 -2.44 -11.08
N GLN A 301 -8.91 -1.70 -11.89
CA GLN A 301 -7.51 -1.96 -12.13
C GLN A 301 -6.65 -0.87 -11.51
N PHE A 302 -5.49 -1.25 -11.00
CA PHE A 302 -4.46 -0.30 -10.57
C PHE A 302 -3.06 -0.83 -10.92
N ILE A 303 -2.11 0.07 -11.09
CA ILE A 303 -0.70 -0.29 -11.25
C ILE A 303 -0.08 -0.34 -9.85
N PRO A 304 0.64 -1.42 -9.48
CA PRO A 304 1.35 -1.47 -8.21
C PRO A 304 2.33 -0.29 -8.05
N SER A 305 2.33 0.30 -6.86
CA SER A 305 3.18 1.44 -6.51
C SER A 305 4.04 1.17 -5.27
N HIS A 306 4.13 -0.09 -4.85
CA HIS A 306 4.68 -0.47 -3.56
C HIS A 306 5.93 -1.34 -3.68
N THR A 307 6.80 -1.20 -2.70
CA THR A 307 7.84 -2.18 -2.37
C THR A 307 7.20 -3.27 -1.54
N LEU A 308 7.31 -4.53 -1.98
CA LEU A 308 6.75 -5.69 -1.28
C LEU A 308 7.81 -6.30 -0.37
N VAL A 309 7.48 -6.44 0.91
CA VAL A 309 8.37 -7.00 1.94
C VAL A 309 7.71 -8.19 2.60
N LEU A 310 8.48 -9.25 2.77
CA LEU A 310 8.14 -10.40 3.61
C LEU A 310 9.20 -10.51 4.70
N TYR A 311 8.84 -10.38 5.97
CA TYR A 311 9.76 -10.75 7.04
C TYR A 311 9.35 -12.09 7.65
N THR A 312 10.33 -13.00 7.78
CA THR A 312 10.06 -14.38 8.19
C THR A 312 11.27 -15.01 8.89
N ASN A 313 11.01 -16.03 9.70
CA ASN A 313 12.03 -16.89 10.28
C ASN A 313 12.34 -18.10 9.38
N HIS A 314 11.47 -18.39 8.41
CA HIS A 314 11.61 -19.53 7.52
C HIS A 314 11.59 -19.06 6.08
N LEU A 315 12.64 -19.39 5.32
CA LEU A 315 12.66 -19.09 3.89
C LEU A 315 11.63 -19.96 3.19
N PRO A 316 10.67 -19.36 2.45
CA PRO A 316 9.65 -20.13 1.76
C PRO A 316 10.24 -20.91 0.58
N ARG A 317 9.70 -22.06 0.27
CA ARG A 317 10.12 -22.83 -0.92
C ARG A 317 9.74 -22.10 -2.20
N VAL A 318 10.65 -22.03 -3.15
CA VAL A 318 10.42 -21.50 -4.48
C VAL A 318 10.14 -22.67 -5.42
N GLY A 319 9.11 -22.58 -6.26
CA GLY A 319 8.86 -23.61 -7.28
C GLY A 319 10.03 -23.72 -8.25
N ALA A 320 10.27 -24.93 -8.75
CA ALA A 320 11.43 -25.28 -9.57
C ALA A 320 11.81 -24.20 -10.60
N ASN A 321 13.12 -24.02 -10.77
CA ASN A 321 13.86 -23.39 -11.89
C ASN A 321 13.10 -22.29 -12.69
N ASP A 322 12.44 -21.35 -12.00
CA ASP A 322 11.89 -20.15 -12.64
C ASP A 322 12.87 -18.96 -12.47
N PRO A 323 13.75 -18.72 -13.45
CA PRO A 323 14.70 -17.61 -13.39
C PRO A 323 14.00 -16.26 -13.20
N GLY A 324 12.75 -16.14 -13.70
CA GLY A 324 11.92 -14.96 -13.59
C GLY A 324 11.50 -14.66 -12.14
N THR A 325 11.32 -15.68 -11.30
CA THR A 325 11.06 -15.50 -9.87
C THR A 325 12.36 -15.22 -9.12
N TRP A 326 13.42 -16.00 -9.36
CA TRP A 326 14.69 -15.81 -8.65
C TRP A 326 15.29 -14.42 -8.81
N ARG A 327 15.21 -13.81 -9.99
CA ARG A 327 15.67 -12.43 -10.22
C ARG A 327 14.90 -11.37 -9.42
N ARG A 328 13.70 -11.72 -8.92
CA ARG A 328 12.83 -10.85 -8.13
C ARG A 328 12.98 -11.06 -6.63
N LEU A 329 13.80 -11.99 -6.18
CA LEU A 329 14.02 -12.23 -4.75
C LEU A 329 15.26 -11.50 -4.28
N ILE A 330 15.09 -10.66 -3.27
CA ILE A 330 16.19 -10.01 -2.54
C ILE A 330 16.10 -10.49 -1.09
N VAL A 331 17.12 -11.20 -0.62
CA VAL A 331 17.18 -11.69 0.76
C VAL A 331 18.08 -10.78 1.58
N ILE A 332 17.51 -10.12 2.57
CA ILE A 332 18.22 -9.28 3.54
C ILE A 332 18.44 -10.11 4.80
N PRO A 333 19.68 -10.51 5.09
CA PRO A 333 19.97 -11.27 6.31
C PRO A 333 19.94 -10.38 7.56
N PHE A 334 19.19 -10.80 8.57
CA PHE A 334 19.20 -10.22 9.92
C PHE A 334 19.93 -11.17 10.85
N ASN A 335 21.25 -11.01 10.94
CA ASN A 335 22.14 -11.90 11.68
C ASN A 335 22.40 -11.43 13.13
N ALA A 336 21.80 -10.33 13.55
CA ALA A 336 21.90 -9.86 14.92
C ALA A 336 21.29 -10.87 15.90
N HIS A 337 21.89 -10.95 17.09
CA HIS A 337 21.35 -11.70 18.22
C HIS A 337 21.17 -10.75 19.39
N ILE A 338 19.89 -10.40 19.67
CA ILE A 338 19.54 -9.36 20.63
C ILE A 338 19.06 -10.03 21.93
N GLU A 339 19.87 -9.93 23.00
CA GLU A 339 19.58 -10.54 24.30
C GLU A 339 19.91 -9.59 25.47
N GLY A 340 19.44 -9.97 26.64
CA GLY A 340 19.74 -9.27 27.90
C GLY A 340 19.21 -7.84 27.91
N ASN A 341 20.06 -6.89 28.26
CA ASN A 341 19.70 -5.46 28.39
C ASN A 341 19.38 -4.80 27.04
N ASN A 342 19.72 -5.43 25.92
CA ASN A 342 19.43 -4.94 24.58
C ASN A 342 18.03 -5.39 24.09
N ASP A 343 17.39 -6.35 24.77
CA ASP A 343 16.00 -6.79 24.49
C ASP A 343 14.99 -5.81 25.11
N ILE A 344 14.82 -4.66 24.47
CA ILE A 344 13.89 -3.61 24.89
C ILE A 344 12.46 -3.98 24.47
N LYS A 345 11.56 -4.10 25.45
CA LYS A 345 10.14 -4.38 25.18
C LYS A 345 9.47 -3.20 24.47
N ASN A 346 8.59 -3.51 23.50
CA ASN A 346 7.91 -2.51 22.68
C ASN A 346 8.88 -1.52 22.01
N TYR A 347 10.05 -2.01 21.59
CA TYR A 347 11.10 -1.14 21.05
C TYR A 347 10.68 -0.40 19.79
N ALA A 348 9.79 -0.97 18.97
CA ALA A 348 9.23 -0.26 17.83
C ALA A 348 8.43 0.99 18.23
N ASP A 349 7.63 0.92 19.32
CA ASP A 349 6.89 2.08 19.85
C ASP A 349 7.84 3.14 20.38
N TYR A 350 8.89 2.69 21.08
CA TYR A 350 9.91 3.58 21.63
C TYR A 350 10.67 4.30 20.52
N LEU A 351 11.10 3.61 19.47
CA LEU A 351 11.78 4.19 18.32
C LEU A 351 10.88 5.16 17.55
N LEU A 352 9.61 4.79 17.30
CA LEU A 352 8.68 5.68 16.61
C LEU A 352 8.51 6.99 17.39
N LYS A 353 8.30 6.91 18.69
CA LYS A 353 8.06 8.07 19.55
C LYS A 353 9.28 8.99 19.66
N ASN A 354 10.49 8.44 19.73
CA ASN A 354 11.69 9.20 20.08
C ASN A 354 12.63 9.44 18.90
N ALA A 355 12.43 8.74 17.77
CA ALA A 355 13.28 8.85 16.58
C ALA A 355 12.48 8.87 15.26
N GLY A 356 11.16 8.84 15.31
CA GLY A 356 10.32 8.75 14.10
C GLY A 356 10.61 9.84 13.07
N GLU A 357 10.88 11.06 13.54
CA GLU A 357 11.24 12.19 12.66
C GLU A 357 12.54 11.90 11.89
N TYR A 358 13.58 11.43 12.58
CA TYR A 358 14.84 11.10 11.92
C TYR A 358 14.72 9.84 11.05
N VAL A 359 13.91 8.87 11.45
CA VAL A 359 13.61 7.70 10.60
C VAL A 359 13.05 8.14 9.27
N LEU A 360 12.09 9.08 9.26
CA LEU A 360 11.54 9.61 8.00
C LEU A 360 12.58 10.39 7.20
N ALA A 361 13.43 11.21 7.86
CA ALA A 361 14.54 11.88 7.19
C ALA A 361 15.49 10.86 6.52
N TRP A 362 15.85 9.79 7.22
CA TRP A 362 16.69 8.70 6.72
C TRP A 362 16.06 7.95 5.53
N ILE A 363 14.72 7.79 5.51
CA ILE A 363 13.97 7.22 4.39
C ILE A 363 14.04 8.15 3.18
N ILE A 364 13.83 9.46 3.35
CA ILE A 364 13.88 10.46 2.28
C ILE A 364 15.29 10.53 1.68
N GLU A 365 16.33 10.52 2.52
CA GLU A 365 17.73 10.45 2.05
C GLU A 365 17.99 9.17 1.24
N GLY A 366 17.45 8.02 1.68
CA GLY A 366 17.52 6.76 0.94
C GLY A 366 16.83 6.85 -0.42
N ALA A 367 15.66 7.49 -0.48
CA ALA A 367 14.96 7.75 -1.73
C ALA A 367 15.78 8.64 -2.67
N GLN A 368 16.36 9.72 -2.17
CA GLN A 368 17.22 10.60 -2.96
C GLN A 368 18.45 9.84 -3.51
N LYS A 369 19.13 9.04 -2.68
CA LYS A 369 20.29 8.25 -3.10
C LYS A 369 19.96 7.28 -4.23
N ILE A 370 18.83 6.54 -4.14
CA ILE A 370 18.46 5.56 -5.16
C ILE A 370 18.00 6.24 -6.46
N ILE A 371 17.34 7.39 -6.38
CA ILE A 371 16.99 8.22 -7.55
C ILE A 371 18.25 8.68 -8.27
N GLN A 372 19.24 9.20 -7.54
CA GLN A 372 20.55 9.64 -8.10
C GLN A 372 21.29 8.48 -8.76
N LYS A 373 21.20 7.27 -8.21
CA LYS A 373 21.74 6.03 -8.79
C LYS A 373 20.88 5.47 -9.93
N LYS A 374 19.85 6.19 -10.40
CA LYS A 374 18.90 5.75 -11.45
C LYS A 374 18.29 4.38 -11.15
N PHE A 375 17.92 4.16 -9.88
CA PHE A 375 17.31 2.93 -9.38
C PHE A 375 18.19 1.67 -9.49
N GLN A 376 19.48 1.83 -9.59
CA GLN A 376 20.44 0.72 -9.64
C GLN A 376 20.94 0.42 -8.21
N LEU A 377 20.55 -0.73 -7.69
CA LEU A 377 20.99 -1.24 -6.40
C LEU A 377 22.34 -1.96 -6.56
N THR A 378 23.35 -1.57 -5.78
CA THR A 378 24.61 -2.30 -5.68
C THR A 378 24.48 -3.33 -4.56
N THR A 379 24.31 -4.60 -4.93
CA THR A 379 24.04 -5.67 -3.98
C THR A 379 25.30 -6.01 -3.16
N PRO A 380 25.26 -5.93 -1.81
CA PRO A 380 26.37 -6.32 -0.93
C PRO A 380 26.73 -7.82 -1.02
N ALA A 381 27.93 -8.19 -0.59
CA ALA A 381 28.37 -9.58 -0.59
C ALA A 381 27.46 -10.49 0.26
N CYS A 382 27.12 -10.06 1.47
CA CYS A 382 26.25 -10.81 2.38
C CYS A 382 24.85 -11.10 1.80
N VAL A 383 24.29 -10.17 1.01
CA VAL A 383 23.00 -10.36 0.32
C VAL A 383 23.14 -11.36 -0.84
N ARG A 384 24.24 -11.27 -1.62
CA ARG A 384 24.52 -12.25 -2.68
C ARG A 384 24.69 -13.66 -2.14
N GLU A 385 25.43 -13.80 -1.06
CA GLU A 385 25.64 -15.08 -0.35
C GLU A 385 24.32 -15.64 0.18
N ALA A 386 23.50 -14.80 0.83
CA ALA A 386 22.19 -15.22 1.33
C ALA A 386 21.26 -15.72 0.21
N ILE A 387 21.23 -15.04 -0.95
CA ILE A 387 20.47 -15.49 -2.11
C ILE A 387 21.05 -16.78 -2.71
N GLY A 388 22.39 -16.90 -2.77
CA GLY A 388 23.09 -18.10 -3.24
C GLY A 388 22.73 -19.31 -2.40
N SER A 389 22.93 -19.23 -1.09
CA SER A 389 22.58 -20.31 -0.15
C SER A 389 21.08 -20.64 -0.18
N TYR A 390 20.21 -19.63 -0.30
CA TYR A 390 18.78 -19.89 -0.45
C TYR A 390 18.45 -20.67 -1.71
N ARG A 391 19.11 -20.37 -2.84
CA ARG A 391 18.93 -21.06 -4.10
C ARG A 391 19.44 -22.49 -4.04
N GLU A 392 20.61 -22.70 -3.46
CA GLU A 392 21.20 -24.02 -3.21
C GLU A 392 20.28 -24.87 -2.35
N ASN A 393 19.86 -24.37 -1.19
CA ASN A 393 18.95 -25.08 -0.28
C ASN A 393 17.57 -25.37 -0.89
N ASN A 394 17.17 -24.64 -1.93
CA ASN A 394 15.91 -24.84 -2.64
C ASN A 394 16.05 -25.78 -3.86
N ASP A 395 17.27 -26.20 -4.23
CA ASP A 395 17.54 -27.09 -5.34
C ASP A 395 17.32 -28.58 -4.98
N TRP A 396 16.06 -28.91 -4.76
CA TRP A 396 15.62 -30.25 -4.43
C TRP A 396 16.08 -31.31 -5.45
N LEU A 397 16.21 -30.92 -6.75
CA LEU A 397 16.62 -31.84 -7.80
C LEU A 397 18.12 -32.10 -7.73
N GLY A 398 18.92 -31.04 -7.58
CA GLY A 398 20.35 -31.17 -7.37
C GLY A 398 20.65 -32.08 -6.18
N HIS A 399 20.03 -31.85 -5.02
CA HIS A 399 20.22 -32.71 -3.84
C HIS A 399 19.85 -34.18 -4.10
N PHE A 400 18.73 -34.44 -4.79
CA PHE A 400 18.36 -35.81 -5.15
C PHE A 400 19.38 -36.44 -6.10
N LEU A 401 19.84 -35.70 -7.13
CA LEU A 401 20.83 -36.19 -8.10
C LEU A 401 22.16 -36.46 -7.42
N ASP A 402 22.63 -35.56 -6.54
CA ASP A 402 23.94 -35.70 -5.87
C ASP A 402 23.96 -36.85 -4.85
N GLU A 403 22.85 -37.03 -4.10
CA GLU A 403 22.82 -38.06 -3.05
C GLU A 403 22.38 -39.43 -3.52
N CYS A 404 21.53 -39.50 -4.56
CA CYS A 404 20.88 -40.74 -4.97
C CYS A 404 21.33 -41.24 -6.32
N CYS A 405 22.10 -40.46 -7.09
CA CYS A 405 22.36 -40.78 -8.49
C CYS A 405 23.85 -40.70 -8.88
N GLU A 406 24.22 -41.42 -9.90
CA GLU A 406 25.49 -41.27 -10.59
C GLU A 406 25.25 -40.93 -12.06
N LEU A 407 25.95 -39.92 -12.58
CA LEU A 407 25.88 -39.51 -13.98
C LEU A 407 26.96 -40.24 -14.82
N GLY A 408 26.60 -40.66 -16.02
CA GLY A 408 27.54 -41.27 -16.97
C GLY A 408 26.89 -41.64 -18.28
N GLU A 409 27.58 -41.38 -19.39
CA GLU A 409 27.07 -41.61 -20.77
C GLU A 409 26.52 -43.03 -21.05
N ALA A 410 27.07 -44.03 -20.33
CA ALA A 410 26.65 -45.42 -20.48
C ALA A 410 25.50 -45.83 -19.55
N TYR A 411 25.09 -44.95 -18.66
CA TYR A 411 24.08 -45.27 -17.64
C TYR A 411 22.68 -45.05 -18.16
N GLN A 412 21.75 -45.85 -17.68
CA GLN A 412 20.31 -45.69 -17.88
C GLN A 412 19.55 -46.26 -16.69
N GLU A 413 18.46 -45.63 -16.34
CA GLU A 413 17.59 -46.07 -15.22
C GLU A 413 16.14 -46.17 -15.70
N LYS A 414 15.39 -47.17 -15.17
CA LYS A 414 13.95 -47.26 -15.47
C LYS A 414 13.22 -46.07 -14.86
N SER A 415 12.39 -45.38 -15.66
CA SER A 415 11.66 -44.19 -15.19
C SER A 415 10.80 -44.48 -13.95
N GLY A 416 10.17 -45.66 -13.82
CA GLY A 416 9.37 -46.03 -12.67
C GLY A 416 10.20 -46.10 -11.37
N ASP A 417 11.35 -46.77 -11.45
CA ASP A 417 12.25 -46.98 -10.31
C ASP A 417 12.92 -45.67 -9.93
N PHE A 418 13.27 -44.83 -10.90
CA PHE A 418 13.85 -43.52 -10.72
C PHE A 418 12.90 -42.57 -9.97
N TYR A 419 11.61 -42.53 -10.33
CA TYR A 419 10.60 -41.72 -9.63
C TYR A 419 10.30 -42.29 -8.24
N THR A 420 10.35 -43.60 -8.05
CA THR A 420 10.15 -44.25 -6.74
C THR A 420 11.28 -43.86 -5.78
N ALA A 421 12.53 -43.91 -6.24
CA ALA A 421 13.69 -43.46 -5.45
C ALA A 421 13.58 -41.99 -5.06
N TYR A 422 13.15 -41.13 -5.98
CA TYR A 422 12.87 -39.74 -5.68
C TYR A 422 11.78 -39.56 -4.56
N ARG A 423 10.70 -40.31 -4.66
CA ARG A 423 9.65 -40.27 -3.61
C ARG A 423 10.18 -40.71 -2.25
N ASN A 424 10.99 -41.76 -2.21
CA ASN A 424 11.60 -42.27 -0.99
C ASN A 424 12.56 -41.24 -0.40
N PHE A 425 13.42 -40.62 -1.23
CA PHE A 425 14.29 -39.54 -0.85
C PHE A 425 13.51 -38.39 -0.19
N CYS A 426 12.44 -37.88 -0.86
CA CYS A 426 11.60 -36.84 -0.29
C CYS A 426 10.95 -37.24 1.04
N ASN A 427 10.54 -38.50 1.21
CA ASN A 427 9.96 -38.97 2.47
C ASN A 427 10.99 -39.01 3.60
N VAL A 428 12.25 -39.34 3.29
CA VAL A 428 13.34 -39.36 4.29
C VAL A 428 13.78 -37.95 4.67
N THR A 429 13.89 -37.05 3.67
CA THR A 429 14.32 -35.66 3.89
C THR A 429 13.19 -34.75 4.36
N GLY A 430 11.94 -35.22 4.37
CA GLY A 430 10.76 -34.39 4.65
C GLY A 430 10.40 -33.43 3.53
N ASP A 431 10.90 -33.66 2.33
CA ASP A 431 10.62 -32.81 1.19
C ASP A 431 9.28 -33.09 0.53
N TYR A 432 8.73 -32.06 -0.13
CA TYR A 432 7.48 -32.20 -0.87
C TYR A 432 7.67 -33.11 -2.09
N VAL A 433 6.91 -34.20 -2.16
CA VAL A 433 6.90 -35.12 -3.28
C VAL A 433 6.14 -34.50 -4.46
N ARG A 434 6.86 -34.14 -5.52
CA ARG A 434 6.25 -33.64 -6.76
C ARG A 434 5.61 -34.80 -7.53
N ASN A 435 4.54 -34.49 -8.28
CA ASN A 435 3.96 -35.50 -9.16
C ASN A 435 4.95 -35.90 -10.27
N SER A 436 4.71 -37.04 -10.88
CA SER A 436 5.63 -37.60 -11.88
C SER A 436 5.81 -36.72 -13.12
N ALA A 437 4.79 -35.95 -13.52
CA ALA A 437 4.88 -35.03 -14.66
C ALA A 437 5.85 -33.88 -14.36
N ASP A 438 5.70 -33.20 -13.20
CA ASP A 438 6.57 -32.10 -12.77
C ASP A 438 8.01 -32.60 -12.56
N PHE A 439 8.17 -33.77 -11.93
CA PHE A 439 9.49 -34.39 -11.71
C PHE A 439 10.23 -34.62 -13.04
N TYR A 440 9.59 -35.24 -14.02
CA TYR A 440 10.25 -35.51 -15.29
C TYR A 440 10.45 -34.27 -16.15
N THR A 441 9.59 -33.27 -16.02
CA THR A 441 9.83 -31.97 -16.67
C THR A 441 11.10 -31.31 -16.12
N ALA A 442 11.32 -31.36 -14.81
CA ALA A 442 12.54 -30.84 -14.18
C ALA A 442 13.79 -31.64 -14.60
N ILE A 443 13.71 -32.95 -14.66
CA ILE A 443 14.79 -33.83 -15.13
C ILE A 443 15.18 -33.49 -16.58
N GLU A 444 14.21 -33.31 -17.48
CA GLU A 444 14.45 -32.93 -18.88
C GLU A 444 15.06 -31.50 -18.98
N GLN A 445 14.64 -30.56 -18.13
CA GLN A 445 15.23 -29.22 -18.03
C GLN A 445 16.68 -29.25 -17.51
N ALA A 446 17.01 -30.23 -16.68
CA ALA A 446 18.39 -30.48 -16.22
C ALA A 446 19.27 -31.19 -17.28
N GLY A 447 18.72 -31.43 -18.47
CA GLY A 447 19.47 -32.03 -19.57
C GLY A 447 19.43 -33.58 -19.64
N ILE A 448 18.75 -34.22 -18.69
CA ILE A 448 18.64 -35.70 -18.64
C ILE A 448 17.42 -36.11 -19.45
N MET A 449 17.67 -36.85 -20.55
CA MET A 449 16.64 -37.19 -21.53
C MET A 449 15.88 -38.46 -21.18
N ARG A 450 14.58 -38.48 -21.47
CA ARG A 450 13.77 -39.70 -21.40
C ARG A 450 13.66 -40.35 -22.79
N PHE A 451 13.72 -41.67 -22.81
CA PHE A 451 13.48 -42.42 -24.00
C PHE A 451 12.65 -43.69 -23.74
N ARG A 452 12.16 -44.30 -24.78
CA ARG A 452 11.40 -45.56 -24.70
C ARG A 452 12.05 -46.61 -25.60
N ASN A 453 12.26 -47.81 -25.07
CA ASN A 453 12.69 -48.99 -25.81
C ASN A 453 11.70 -50.15 -25.62
N ARG A 454 12.04 -51.35 -26.09
CA ARG A 454 11.20 -52.55 -25.95
C ARG A 454 11.01 -53.01 -24.51
N GLN A 455 11.87 -52.60 -23.59
CA GLN A 455 11.84 -52.96 -22.17
C GLN A 455 11.10 -51.93 -21.32
N GLY A 456 10.70 -50.76 -21.85
CA GLY A 456 9.95 -49.74 -21.14
C GLY A 456 10.41 -48.33 -21.39
N ARG A 457 10.14 -47.46 -20.41
CA ARG A 457 10.58 -46.03 -20.37
C ARG A 457 11.82 -45.94 -19.49
N PHE A 458 12.81 -45.20 -19.94
CA PHE A 458 14.10 -45.00 -19.28
C PHE A 458 14.48 -43.52 -19.26
N VAL A 459 15.37 -43.15 -18.34
CA VAL A 459 16.17 -41.92 -18.34
C VAL A 459 17.60 -42.29 -18.75
N SER A 460 18.22 -41.45 -19.60
CA SER A 460 19.59 -41.68 -20.11
C SER A 460 20.63 -41.00 -19.24
N GLU A 461 21.87 -41.47 -19.32
CA GLU A 461 23.07 -40.86 -18.73
C GLU A 461 23.05 -40.76 -17.19
N ILE A 462 22.21 -41.57 -16.55
CA ILE A 462 22.04 -41.58 -15.10
C ILE A 462 21.67 -42.98 -14.61
N ARG A 463 22.15 -43.32 -13.40
CA ARG A 463 21.69 -44.50 -12.66
C ARG A 463 21.52 -44.15 -11.16
N LEU A 464 20.71 -44.95 -10.48
CA LEU A 464 20.58 -44.88 -9.03
C LEU A 464 21.81 -45.46 -8.32
N THR A 465 22.24 -44.86 -7.21
CA THR A 465 23.26 -45.44 -6.34
C THR A 465 22.70 -46.65 -5.59
N GLU A 466 23.56 -47.58 -5.16
CA GLU A 466 23.13 -48.74 -4.35
C GLU A 466 22.39 -48.31 -3.08
N LYS A 467 22.77 -47.19 -2.48
CA LYS A 467 22.15 -46.62 -1.29
C LYS A 467 20.72 -46.13 -1.54
N ALA A 468 20.44 -45.62 -2.74
CA ALA A 468 19.10 -45.14 -3.14
C ALA A 468 18.14 -46.30 -3.51
N ILE A 469 18.66 -47.47 -3.84
CA ILE A 469 17.88 -48.68 -4.18
C ILE A 469 17.43 -49.41 -2.89
N LEU A 470 18.18 -49.28 -1.81
CA LEU A 470 17.95 -50.00 -0.53
C LEU A 470 17.02 -49.24 0.45
N ASN A 471 16.73 -48.01 0.19
CA ASN A 471 15.79 -47.15 0.95
C ASN A 471 14.48 -46.96 0.16
#